data_6a116ccdbd3494bc655c0b8d53f92595
#
_entry.id   6a116ccdbd3494bc655c0b8d53f92595
#
_cell.length_a   1.000
_cell.length_b   1.000
_cell.length_c   1.000
_cell.angle_alpha   90.00
_cell.angle_beta   90.00
_cell.angle_gamma   90.00
#
_symmetry.space_group_name_H-M   'P 1'
#
loop_
_entity.id
_entity.type
_entity.pdbx_description
1 polymer ?
#
loop_
_entity_poly.entity_id
_entity_poly.type
_entity_poly.pdbx_seq_one_letter_code
_entity_poly.pdbx_strand_id
1 'polypeptide(L)'
;MVHDTTLLNRRMTHFDDHEAIWLFGYGSLIWKAGFPYLECRPAHIHGWVRRFWQGSHDHRGTPEAPGRVATLLPRPGAVCHGMAYRITPATLRPLDVREKNGYLREITTLHFADGDTAQGLTYIATEDNAAFLGEAEPAAMARQIAEAHGPSGPNSDYLLNLADALAALGVEDPHVADLARRVRAHASSGAEPRPR
;
A
#
# COMPACT_ATOMS: atom_id res chain seq x y z
N MET A 1 -18.75 0.77 -9.92
CA MET A 1 -19.27 0.64 -8.53
C MET A 1 -18.06 0.52 -7.62
N VAL A 2 -17.93 1.41 -6.64
CA VAL A 2 -16.88 1.30 -5.62
C VAL A 2 -17.21 0.08 -4.76
N HIS A 3 -16.27 -0.86 -4.64
CA HIS A 3 -16.44 -2.06 -3.82
C HIS A 3 -16.17 -1.72 -2.36
N ASP A 4 -17.20 -1.37 -1.60
CA ASP A 4 -17.08 -1.04 -0.18
C ASP A 4 -16.93 -2.32 0.66
N THR A 5 -15.72 -2.54 1.17
CA THR A 5 -15.34 -3.71 1.99
C THR A 5 -15.60 -3.52 3.49
N THR A 6 -16.10 -2.36 3.93
CA THR A 6 -16.29 -2.04 5.36
C THR A 6 -17.09 -3.09 6.12
N LEU A 7 -18.20 -3.58 5.54
CA LEU A 7 -19.04 -4.60 6.18
C LEU A 7 -18.36 -5.97 6.25
N LEU A 8 -17.56 -6.34 5.25
CA LEU A 8 -16.80 -7.58 5.24
C LEU A 8 -15.70 -7.54 6.32
N ASN A 9 -14.97 -6.44 6.42
CA ASN A 9 -13.93 -6.25 7.42
C ASN A 9 -14.47 -6.34 8.86
N ARG A 10 -15.67 -5.79 9.10
CA ARG A 10 -16.33 -5.87 10.42
C ARG A 10 -16.78 -7.27 10.84
N ARG A 11 -16.83 -8.23 9.92
CA ARG A 11 -17.14 -9.64 10.24
C ARG A 11 -15.94 -10.39 10.81
N MET A 12 -14.72 -9.86 10.65
CA MET A 12 -13.53 -10.41 11.27
C MET A 12 -13.46 -9.95 12.72
N THR A 13 -13.79 -10.85 13.65
CA THR A 13 -13.86 -10.58 15.11
C THR A 13 -12.64 -11.16 15.85
N HIS A 14 -11.66 -11.71 15.15
CA HIS A 14 -10.52 -12.41 15.74
C HIS A 14 -9.75 -11.59 16.78
N PHE A 15 -9.72 -10.27 16.63
CA PHE A 15 -9.00 -9.37 17.52
C PHE A 15 -9.89 -8.52 18.45
N ASP A 16 -11.20 -8.74 18.48
CA ASP A 16 -12.12 -7.87 19.21
C ASP A 16 -11.90 -7.88 20.74
N ASP A 17 -11.44 -9.01 21.28
CA ASP A 17 -11.15 -9.19 22.71
C ASP A 17 -9.68 -8.87 23.08
N HIS A 18 -8.86 -8.37 22.13
CA HIS A 18 -7.49 -8.00 22.39
C HIS A 18 -7.39 -6.55 22.89
N GLU A 19 -6.53 -6.29 23.87
CA GLU A 19 -6.25 -4.91 24.32
C GLU A 19 -5.48 -4.12 23.25
N ALA A 20 -4.62 -4.79 22.49
CA ALA A 20 -3.85 -4.20 21.42
C ALA A 20 -3.59 -5.23 20.30
N ILE A 21 -3.45 -4.71 19.09
CA ILE A 21 -3.31 -5.48 17.86
C ILE A 21 -2.13 -4.94 17.07
N TRP A 22 -1.38 -5.80 16.38
CA TRP A 22 -0.41 -5.37 15.40
C TRP A 22 -1.06 -5.19 14.02
N LEU A 23 -0.84 -4.02 13.42
CA LEU A 23 -1.22 -3.70 12.04
C LEU A 23 0.04 -3.58 11.20
N PHE A 24 0.11 -4.31 10.08
CA PHE A 24 1.21 -4.23 9.13
C PHE A 24 0.86 -3.31 7.96
N GLY A 25 1.69 -2.31 7.74
CA GLY A 25 1.61 -1.39 6.62
C GLY A 25 2.73 -1.62 5.62
N TYR A 26 2.36 -1.83 4.36
CA TYR A 26 3.29 -2.06 3.24
C TYR A 26 3.20 -1.00 2.13
N GLY A 27 2.26 -0.07 2.24
CA GLY A 27 2.03 1.05 1.33
C GLY A 27 2.15 2.38 2.06
N SER A 28 1.16 3.26 1.90
CA SER A 28 1.17 4.61 2.49
C SER A 28 1.34 4.63 4.01
N LEU A 29 0.97 3.55 4.69
CA LEU A 29 1.14 3.43 6.14
C LEU A 29 2.62 3.45 6.57
N ILE A 30 3.57 3.16 5.68
CA ILE A 30 5.00 3.20 6.04
C ILE A 30 5.43 4.63 6.40
N TRP A 31 4.94 5.66 5.68
CA TRP A 31 5.32 7.06 5.93
C TRP A 31 4.19 7.92 6.49
N LYS A 32 2.95 7.46 6.44
CA LYS A 32 1.78 8.22 6.88
C LYS A 32 0.79 7.29 7.58
N ALA A 33 1.00 7.05 8.86
CA ALA A 33 0.06 6.28 9.69
C ALA A 33 -1.32 6.96 9.69
N GLY A 34 -1.42 8.21 10.15
CA GLY A 34 -2.65 8.99 10.17
C GLY A 34 -3.69 8.47 11.18
N PHE A 35 -3.26 7.69 12.16
CA PHE A 35 -4.06 7.15 13.27
C PHE A 35 -3.21 7.07 14.53
N PRO A 36 -3.81 7.04 15.74
CA PRO A 36 -3.09 6.84 16.99
C PRO A 36 -2.57 5.40 17.08
N TYR A 37 -1.35 5.24 17.57
CA TYR A 37 -0.72 3.96 17.84
C TYR A 37 0.06 3.99 19.17
N LEU A 38 0.23 2.83 19.78
CA LEU A 38 0.97 2.65 21.03
C LEU A 38 2.47 2.49 20.79
N GLU A 39 2.82 1.84 19.68
CA GLU A 39 4.19 1.49 19.28
C GLU A 39 4.27 1.36 17.77
N CYS A 40 5.43 1.65 17.17
CA CYS A 40 5.70 1.32 15.76
C CYS A 40 7.11 0.78 15.61
N ARG A 41 7.28 -0.22 14.74
CA ARG A 41 8.55 -0.91 14.48
C ARG A 41 8.64 -1.33 13.03
N PRO A 42 9.84 -1.31 12.39
CA PRO A 42 10.06 -2.03 11.15
C PRO A 42 9.74 -3.52 11.31
N ALA A 43 9.08 -4.09 10.32
CA ALA A 43 8.73 -5.51 10.30
C ALA A 43 8.69 -6.03 8.87
N HIS A 44 8.62 -7.35 8.73
CA HIS A 44 8.36 -7.99 7.44
C HIS A 44 7.39 -9.15 7.60
N ILE A 45 6.79 -9.54 6.49
CA ILE A 45 5.90 -10.70 6.36
C ILE A 45 6.40 -11.61 5.26
N HIS A 46 6.14 -12.91 5.37
CA HIS A 46 6.52 -13.92 4.40
C HIS A 46 5.39 -14.32 3.47
N GLY A 47 5.75 -14.76 2.26
CA GLY A 47 4.79 -15.30 1.29
C GLY A 47 4.06 -14.23 0.46
N TRP A 48 4.49 -12.98 0.53
CA TRP A 48 3.84 -11.87 -0.14
C TRP A 48 4.82 -10.98 -0.89
N VAL A 49 4.37 -10.44 -2.05
CA VAL A 49 5.09 -9.41 -2.81
C VAL A 49 4.22 -8.18 -2.98
N ARG A 50 4.83 -7.00 -2.89
CA ARG A 50 4.20 -5.70 -3.19
C ARG A 50 4.12 -5.49 -4.70
N ARG A 51 2.92 -5.07 -5.19
CA ARG A 51 2.70 -4.73 -6.60
C ARG A 51 1.80 -3.51 -6.74
N PHE A 52 2.07 -2.65 -7.72
CA PHE A 52 1.24 -1.51 -8.09
C PHE A 52 0.11 -1.93 -9.05
N TRP A 53 -0.69 -2.91 -8.62
CA TRP A 53 -1.74 -3.53 -9.41
C TRP A 53 -3.15 -3.18 -8.97
N GLN A 54 -3.30 -2.46 -7.85
CA GLN A 54 -4.59 -1.93 -7.39
C GLN A 54 -4.85 -0.55 -7.97
N GLY A 55 -6.06 -0.32 -8.46
CA GLY A 55 -6.53 0.98 -8.93
C GLY A 55 -6.92 1.90 -7.77
N SER A 56 -6.61 3.18 -7.91
CA SER A 56 -7.04 4.23 -7.00
C SER A 56 -7.94 5.21 -7.76
N HIS A 57 -9.23 5.17 -7.44
CA HIS A 57 -10.28 5.96 -8.09
C HIS A 57 -10.69 7.20 -7.29
N ASP A 58 -10.25 7.31 -6.04
CA ASP A 58 -10.72 8.31 -5.06
C ASP A 58 -9.60 9.00 -4.27
N HIS A 59 -8.35 8.54 -4.40
CA HIS A 59 -7.19 9.12 -3.74
C HIS A 59 -6.13 9.62 -4.72
N ARG A 60 -5.58 8.74 -5.55
CA ARG A 60 -4.46 9.03 -6.47
C ARG A 60 -4.85 9.01 -7.95
N GLY A 61 -6.13 8.97 -8.24
CA GLY A 61 -6.76 9.04 -9.53
C GLY A 61 -8.23 9.35 -9.40
N THR A 62 -8.94 9.27 -10.52
CA THR A 62 -10.40 9.41 -10.62
C THR A 62 -11.00 8.14 -11.23
N PRO A 63 -12.33 7.96 -11.20
CA PRO A 63 -12.97 6.82 -11.87
C PRO A 63 -12.63 6.72 -13.37
N GLU A 64 -12.46 7.85 -14.06
CA GLU A 64 -12.16 7.92 -15.49
C GLU A 64 -10.67 7.76 -15.79
N ALA A 65 -9.80 8.12 -14.82
CA ALA A 65 -8.35 8.04 -14.92
C ALA A 65 -7.76 7.53 -13.60
N PRO A 66 -7.90 6.21 -13.33
CA PRO A 66 -7.43 5.63 -12.07
C PRO A 66 -5.92 5.68 -11.94
N GLY A 67 -5.45 6.00 -10.73
CA GLY A 67 -4.06 5.82 -10.36
C GLY A 67 -3.75 4.35 -10.04
N ARG A 68 -2.47 4.05 -9.80
CA ARG A 68 -2.00 2.75 -9.31
C ARG A 68 -1.40 2.89 -7.92
N VAL A 69 -1.83 2.03 -7.01
CA VAL A 69 -1.33 1.95 -5.64
C VAL A 69 -0.93 0.52 -5.29
N ALA A 70 -0.22 0.37 -4.18
CA ALA A 70 0.28 -0.92 -3.77
C ALA A 70 -0.83 -1.84 -3.25
N THR A 71 -0.77 -3.12 -3.64
CA THR A 71 -1.39 -4.25 -2.96
C THR A 71 -0.38 -5.37 -2.76
N LEU A 72 -0.77 -6.43 -2.07
CA LEU A 72 0.03 -7.63 -1.88
C LEU A 72 -0.55 -8.80 -2.68
N LEU A 73 0.36 -9.57 -3.27
CA LEU A 73 0.03 -10.80 -3.98
C LEU A 73 0.75 -11.98 -3.34
N PRO A 74 0.11 -13.15 -3.23
CA PRO A 74 0.75 -14.35 -2.73
C PRO A 74 1.95 -14.73 -3.60
N ARG A 75 3.11 -14.96 -2.95
CA ARG A 75 4.29 -15.49 -3.62
C ARG A 75 5.13 -16.30 -2.63
N PRO A 76 5.07 -17.64 -2.68
CA PRO A 76 5.85 -18.51 -1.82
C PRO A 76 7.34 -18.14 -1.83
N GLY A 77 7.95 -18.07 -0.65
CA GLY A 77 9.36 -17.73 -0.46
C GLY A 77 9.71 -16.23 -0.54
N ALA A 78 8.75 -15.37 -0.88
CA ALA A 78 8.98 -13.94 -0.89
C ALA A 78 8.90 -13.33 0.51
N VAL A 79 9.55 -12.17 0.68
CA VAL A 79 9.52 -11.35 1.90
C VAL A 79 9.08 -9.94 1.53
N CYS A 80 8.08 -9.42 2.23
CA CYS A 80 7.62 -8.06 2.08
C CYS A 80 7.93 -7.25 3.35
N HIS A 81 8.76 -6.23 3.23
CA HIS A 81 9.11 -5.33 4.32
C HIS A 81 8.14 -4.16 4.44
N GLY A 82 7.94 -3.67 5.66
CA GLY A 82 7.07 -2.54 5.95
C GLY A 82 7.19 -2.07 7.39
N MET A 83 6.12 -1.46 7.89
CA MET A 83 6.01 -0.99 9.26
C MET A 83 4.88 -1.70 10.00
N ALA A 84 5.14 -2.10 11.22
CA ALA A 84 4.15 -2.63 12.14
C ALA A 84 3.76 -1.55 13.17
N TYR A 85 2.47 -1.40 13.38
CA TYR A 85 1.88 -0.48 14.36
C TYR A 85 1.09 -1.26 15.39
N ARG A 86 1.40 -1.05 16.67
CA ARG A 86 0.57 -1.59 17.75
C ARG A 86 -0.56 -0.60 18.02
N ILE A 87 -1.78 -1.01 17.75
CA ILE A 87 -2.99 -0.18 17.83
C ILE A 87 -4.02 -0.80 18.76
N THR A 88 -4.98 0.00 19.21
CA THR A 88 -6.16 -0.51 19.93
C THR A 88 -7.25 -0.92 18.93
N PRO A 89 -8.18 -1.83 19.28
CA PRO A 89 -9.30 -2.22 18.43
C PRO A 89 -10.16 -1.04 17.95
N ALA A 90 -10.26 0.03 18.73
CA ALA A 90 -10.98 1.24 18.37
C ALA A 90 -10.43 1.90 17.07
N THR A 91 -9.14 1.73 16.79
CA THR A 91 -8.48 2.27 15.60
C THR A 91 -8.91 1.53 14.31
N LEU A 92 -9.40 0.29 14.41
CA LEU A 92 -9.78 -0.52 13.23
C LEU A 92 -10.98 0.07 12.47
N ARG A 93 -11.97 0.64 13.16
CA ARG A 93 -13.17 1.19 12.49
C ARG A 93 -12.85 2.35 11.54
N PRO A 94 -12.07 3.37 11.93
CA PRO A 94 -11.61 4.40 11.01
C PRO A 94 -10.74 3.85 9.87
N LEU A 95 -9.91 2.83 10.14
CA LEU A 95 -9.10 2.18 9.11
C LEU A 95 -9.94 1.45 8.07
N ASP A 96 -11.00 0.72 8.46
CA ASP A 96 -11.92 0.09 7.52
C ASP A 96 -12.56 1.10 6.56
N VAL A 97 -12.89 2.28 7.06
CA VAL A 97 -13.45 3.37 6.22
C VAL A 97 -12.38 3.92 5.28
N ARG A 98 -11.13 4.04 5.74
CA ARG A 98 -10.01 4.48 4.91
C ARG A 98 -9.68 3.48 3.81
N GLU A 99 -9.68 2.19 4.13
CA GLU A 99 -9.26 1.10 3.24
C GLU A 99 -10.47 0.43 2.52
N LYS A 100 -11.64 1.07 2.51
CA LYS A 100 -12.90 0.51 2.00
C LYS A 100 -12.90 0.11 0.52
N ASN A 101 -11.97 0.65 -0.28
CA ASN A 101 -11.96 0.46 -1.73
C ASN A 101 -11.27 -0.85 -2.15
N GLY A 102 -11.88 -1.99 -1.81
CA GLY A 102 -11.42 -3.32 -2.19
C GLY A 102 -10.41 -3.96 -1.23
N TYR A 103 -10.01 -3.28 -0.15
CA TYR A 103 -9.06 -3.84 0.81
C TYR A 103 -9.78 -4.62 1.91
N LEU A 104 -9.36 -5.87 2.11
CA LEU A 104 -9.84 -6.77 3.14
C LEU A 104 -8.77 -6.97 4.21
N ARG A 105 -9.22 -7.15 5.46
CA ARG A 105 -8.35 -7.54 6.57
C ARG A 105 -7.87 -8.98 6.36
N GLU A 106 -6.57 -9.18 6.45
CA GLU A 106 -5.91 -10.48 6.39
C GLU A 106 -5.05 -10.69 7.63
N ILE A 107 -5.14 -11.85 8.26
CA ILE A 107 -4.30 -12.21 9.41
C ILE A 107 -2.94 -12.66 8.88
N THR A 108 -1.88 -12.13 9.46
CA THR A 108 -0.50 -12.45 9.07
C THR A 108 0.42 -12.55 10.27
N THR A 109 1.54 -13.24 10.12
CA THR A 109 2.62 -13.24 11.09
C THR A 109 3.64 -12.17 10.73
N LEU A 110 3.87 -11.25 11.65
CA LEU A 110 4.92 -10.24 11.56
C LEU A 110 6.20 -10.76 12.15
N HIS A 111 7.32 -10.44 11.50
CA HIS A 111 8.67 -10.78 11.94
C HIS A 111 9.43 -9.48 12.18
N PHE A 112 10.06 -9.35 13.35
CA PHE A 112 10.83 -8.19 13.76
C PHE A 112 12.34 -8.44 13.67
N ALA A 113 13.13 -7.37 13.66
CA ALA A 113 14.58 -7.45 13.49
C ALA A 113 15.30 -8.16 14.67
N ASP A 114 14.73 -8.16 15.84
CA ASP A 114 15.26 -8.86 17.04
C ASP A 114 14.95 -10.36 17.06
N GLY A 115 14.24 -10.88 16.05
CA GLY A 115 13.82 -12.26 15.95
C GLY A 115 12.45 -12.56 16.56
N ASP A 116 11.82 -11.59 17.21
CA ASP A 116 10.46 -11.71 17.70
C ASP A 116 9.46 -11.87 16.57
N THR A 117 8.34 -12.51 16.87
CA THR A 117 7.19 -12.61 15.96
C THR A 117 5.91 -12.26 16.69
N ALA A 118 4.93 -11.75 15.94
CA ALA A 118 3.60 -11.49 16.46
C ALA A 118 2.53 -11.77 15.41
N GLN A 119 1.37 -12.21 15.85
CA GLN A 119 0.21 -12.25 15.01
C GLN A 119 -0.38 -10.83 14.86
N GLY A 120 -0.75 -10.48 13.65
CA GLY A 120 -1.34 -9.17 13.36
C GLY A 120 -2.22 -9.23 12.14
N LEU A 121 -2.65 -8.07 11.66
CA LEU A 121 -3.44 -7.95 10.45
C LEU A 121 -2.80 -6.98 9.46
N THR A 122 -3.17 -7.14 8.21
CA THR A 122 -2.88 -6.20 7.13
C THR A 122 -4.12 -6.04 6.25
N TYR A 123 -4.17 -4.99 5.44
CA TYR A 123 -5.24 -4.76 4.48
C TYR A 123 -4.74 -5.10 3.08
N ILE A 124 -5.40 -6.05 2.40
CA ILE A 124 -5.01 -6.52 1.06
C ILE A 124 -6.16 -6.33 0.09
N ALA A 125 -5.90 -5.66 -1.03
CA ALA A 125 -6.82 -5.63 -2.16
C ALA A 125 -6.56 -6.87 -3.02
N THR A 126 -7.50 -7.80 -2.99
CA THR A 126 -7.44 -9.07 -3.72
C THR A 126 -7.74 -8.91 -5.21
N GLU A 127 -7.37 -9.88 -6.03
CA GLU A 127 -7.52 -9.81 -7.50
C GLU A 127 -8.97 -9.77 -7.97
N ASP A 128 -9.91 -10.21 -7.13
CA ASP A 128 -11.34 -10.25 -7.43
C ASP A 128 -12.09 -8.95 -7.13
N ASN A 129 -11.40 -7.91 -6.62
CA ASN A 129 -12.06 -6.62 -6.39
C ASN A 129 -12.20 -5.80 -7.69
N ALA A 130 -13.26 -5.00 -7.78
CA ALA A 130 -13.60 -4.24 -8.98
C ALA A 130 -12.56 -3.17 -9.39
N ALA A 131 -11.67 -2.77 -8.48
CA ALA A 131 -10.62 -1.79 -8.73
C ALA A 131 -9.27 -2.41 -9.07
N PHE A 132 -9.18 -3.74 -9.12
CA PHE A 132 -7.93 -4.42 -9.44
C PHE A 132 -7.58 -4.23 -10.92
N LEU A 133 -6.43 -3.62 -11.19
CA LEU A 133 -5.96 -3.33 -12.55
C LEU A 133 -5.05 -4.42 -13.11
N GLY A 134 -4.50 -5.25 -12.23
CA GLY A 134 -3.60 -6.34 -12.61
C GLY A 134 -2.25 -5.89 -13.14
N GLU A 135 -1.53 -6.89 -13.68
CA GLU A 135 -0.22 -6.70 -14.27
C GLU A 135 -0.29 -5.86 -15.56
N ALA A 136 0.73 -5.07 -15.77
CA ALA A 136 0.96 -4.35 -17.02
C ALA A 136 2.46 -4.17 -17.22
N GLU A 137 2.86 -3.84 -18.45
CA GLU A 137 4.24 -3.50 -18.75
C GLU A 137 4.75 -2.37 -17.84
N PRO A 138 5.97 -2.49 -17.28
CA PRO A 138 6.51 -1.51 -16.34
C PRO A 138 6.48 -0.07 -16.87
N ALA A 139 6.73 0.12 -18.16
CA ALA A 139 6.67 1.44 -18.80
C ALA A 139 5.25 2.01 -18.85
N ALA A 140 4.25 1.14 -19.09
CA ALA A 140 2.84 1.54 -19.09
C ALA A 140 2.35 1.90 -17.68
N MET A 141 2.71 1.10 -16.67
CA MET A 141 2.43 1.41 -15.27
C MET A 141 3.05 2.74 -14.84
N ALA A 142 4.32 2.97 -15.16
CA ALA A 142 5.02 4.20 -14.81
C ALA A 142 4.39 5.43 -15.46
N ARG A 143 3.97 5.34 -16.73
CA ARG A 143 3.27 6.41 -17.43
C ARG A 143 1.92 6.70 -16.74
N GLN A 144 1.11 5.67 -16.48
CA GLN A 144 -0.16 5.83 -15.77
C GLN A 144 0.04 6.50 -14.41
N ILE A 145 1.06 6.11 -13.64
CA ILE A 145 1.39 6.72 -12.35
C ILE A 145 1.83 8.18 -12.51
N ALA A 146 2.61 8.49 -13.54
CA ALA A 146 3.08 9.86 -13.79
C ALA A 146 1.94 10.82 -14.19
N GLU A 147 0.93 10.32 -14.89
CA GLU A 147 -0.18 11.12 -15.43
C GLU A 147 -1.39 11.20 -14.48
N ALA A 148 -1.59 10.20 -13.62
CA ALA A 148 -2.75 10.15 -12.74
C ALA A 148 -2.64 11.12 -11.57
N HIS A 149 -3.78 11.78 -11.27
CA HIS A 149 -3.93 12.72 -10.18
C HIS A 149 -5.30 12.54 -9.53
N GLY A 150 -5.36 12.52 -8.22
CA GLY A 150 -6.60 12.41 -7.46
C GLY A 150 -6.71 13.43 -6.34
N PRO A 151 -7.77 13.37 -5.52
CA PRO A 151 -8.00 14.31 -4.41
C PRO A 151 -6.85 14.34 -3.38
N SER A 152 -6.09 13.25 -3.26
CA SER A 152 -4.93 13.16 -2.35
C SER A 152 -3.61 13.57 -3.02
N GLY A 153 -3.66 14.14 -4.22
CA GLY A 153 -2.52 14.61 -4.99
C GLY A 153 -2.07 13.64 -6.10
N PRO A 154 -0.93 13.93 -6.75
CA PRO A 154 -0.37 13.14 -7.84
C PRO A 154 -0.09 11.69 -7.42
N ASN A 155 -0.31 10.74 -8.33
CA ASN A 155 0.00 9.35 -8.06
C ASN A 155 1.52 9.10 -8.00
N SER A 156 2.31 9.90 -8.72
CA SER A 156 3.77 9.91 -8.61
C SER A 156 4.25 10.14 -7.17
N ASP A 157 3.61 11.04 -6.41
CA ASP A 157 3.98 11.30 -5.02
C ASP A 157 3.80 10.06 -4.14
N TYR A 158 2.74 9.27 -4.36
CA TYR A 158 2.54 8.02 -3.63
C TYR A 158 3.69 7.04 -3.86
N LEU A 159 4.07 6.83 -5.13
CA LEU A 159 5.16 5.92 -5.50
C LEU A 159 6.51 6.41 -4.96
N LEU A 160 6.82 7.70 -5.13
CA LEU A 160 8.12 8.25 -4.72
C LEU A 160 8.26 8.28 -3.19
N ASN A 161 7.21 8.65 -2.45
CA ASN A 161 7.19 8.55 -1.00
C ASN A 161 7.38 7.12 -0.50
N LEU A 162 6.78 6.13 -1.19
CA LEU A 162 6.99 4.72 -0.85
C LEU A 162 8.44 4.29 -1.10
N ALA A 163 9.02 4.68 -2.24
CA ALA A 163 10.41 4.38 -2.57
C ALA A 163 11.37 4.97 -1.53
N ASP A 164 11.17 6.23 -1.16
CA ASP A 164 12.00 6.93 -0.17
C ASP A 164 11.85 6.32 1.24
N ALA A 165 10.62 5.95 1.62
CA ALA A 165 10.36 5.30 2.91
C ALA A 165 11.00 3.90 3.00
N LEU A 166 10.98 3.11 1.93
CA LEU A 166 11.66 1.82 1.87
C LEU A 166 13.19 1.99 1.94
N ALA A 167 13.74 2.98 1.23
CA ALA A 167 15.17 3.31 1.31
C ALA A 167 15.59 3.72 2.72
N ALA A 168 14.75 4.50 3.43
CA ALA A 168 14.99 4.87 4.84
C ALA A 168 14.97 3.65 5.79
N LEU A 169 14.24 2.60 5.45
CA LEU A 169 14.26 1.31 6.17
C LEU A 169 15.44 0.42 5.77
N GLY A 170 16.28 0.84 4.83
CA GLY A 170 17.37 0.02 4.28
C GLY A 170 16.87 -1.15 3.43
N VAL A 171 15.69 -1.04 2.86
CA VAL A 171 15.02 -2.09 2.07
C VAL A 171 15.05 -1.74 0.60
N GLU A 172 15.51 -2.66 -0.23
CA GLU A 172 15.37 -2.59 -1.68
C GLU A 172 14.17 -3.44 -2.13
N ASP A 173 13.17 -2.79 -2.76
CA ASP A 173 12.06 -3.44 -3.45
C ASP A 173 12.23 -3.22 -4.95
N PRO A 174 12.62 -4.24 -5.73
CA PRO A 174 12.94 -4.06 -7.15
C PRO A 174 11.78 -3.52 -7.99
N HIS A 175 10.54 -3.90 -7.65
CA HIS A 175 9.35 -3.42 -8.35
C HIS A 175 9.13 -1.91 -8.13
N VAL A 176 9.22 -1.47 -6.86
CA VAL A 176 9.09 -0.05 -6.51
C VAL A 176 10.24 0.77 -7.08
N ALA A 177 11.48 0.27 -6.98
CA ALA A 177 12.66 0.94 -7.50
C ALA A 177 12.62 1.14 -9.02
N ASP A 178 12.21 0.12 -9.78
CA ASP A 178 12.07 0.23 -11.25
C ASP A 178 11.00 1.25 -11.64
N LEU A 179 9.82 1.19 -11.03
CA LEU A 179 8.75 2.16 -11.30
C LEU A 179 9.15 3.59 -10.93
N ALA A 180 9.79 3.79 -9.76
CA ALA A 180 10.25 5.10 -9.32
C ALA A 180 11.29 5.70 -10.27
N ARG A 181 12.24 4.90 -10.74
CA ARG A 181 13.24 5.31 -11.75
C ARG A 181 12.56 5.77 -13.04
N ARG A 182 11.58 5.02 -13.54
CA ARG A 182 10.83 5.34 -14.77
C ARG A 182 10.00 6.61 -14.62
N VAL A 183 9.31 6.78 -13.49
CA VAL A 183 8.49 7.99 -13.21
C VAL A 183 9.39 9.23 -13.12
N ARG A 184 10.55 9.15 -12.46
CA ARG A 184 11.52 10.27 -12.44
C ARG A 184 12.03 10.62 -13.83
N ALA A 185 12.32 9.64 -14.68
CA ALA A 185 12.73 9.87 -16.08
C ALA A 185 11.62 10.52 -16.91
N HIS A 186 10.36 10.13 -16.71
CA HIS A 186 9.22 10.74 -17.39
C HIS A 186 9.07 12.23 -17.05
N ALA A 187 9.21 12.60 -15.77
CA ALA A 187 9.17 13.99 -15.33
C ALA A 187 10.30 14.86 -15.96
N SER A 188 11.49 14.27 -16.10
CA SER A 188 12.64 14.96 -16.72
C SER A 188 12.44 15.19 -18.22
N SER A 189 11.81 14.26 -18.93
CA SER A 189 11.53 14.38 -20.39
C SER A 189 10.41 15.38 -20.71
N GLY A 190 9.50 15.63 -19.79
CA GLY A 190 8.43 16.63 -19.94
C GLY A 190 8.89 18.08 -19.67
N ALA A 191 10.10 18.27 -19.19
CA ALA A 191 10.68 19.57 -18.85
C ALA A 191 11.48 20.22 -19.99
N GLU A 192 11.47 19.70 -21.23
CA GLU A 192 12.12 20.38 -22.35
C GLU A 192 11.41 21.70 -22.66
N PRO A 193 12.17 22.82 -22.72
CA PRO A 193 11.57 24.12 -23.06
C PRO A 193 11.02 24.07 -24.48
N ARG A 194 9.75 24.46 -24.64
CA ARG A 194 9.17 24.69 -25.96
C ARG A 194 10.06 25.69 -26.70
N PRO A 195 10.54 25.41 -27.92
CA PRO A 195 11.28 26.37 -28.71
C PRO A 195 10.41 27.62 -28.93
N ARG A 196 11.03 28.79 -28.77
CA ARG A 196 10.41 30.08 -29.00
C ARG A 196 10.13 30.31 -30.51
#